data_3bff0d736b86b9994d3c583138bdbbf9
#
_entry.id   3bff0d736b86b9994d3c583138bdbbf9
#
_cell.length_a   1.000
_cell.length_b   1.000
_cell.length_c   1.000
_cell.angle_alpha   90.00
_cell.angle_beta   90.00
_cell.angle_gamma   90.00
#
_symmetry.space_group_name_H-M   'P 1'
#
loop_
_entity.id
_entity.type
_entity.pdbx_description
1 polymer ?
#
loop_
_entity_poly.entity_id
_entity_poly.type
_entity_poly.pdbx_seq_one_letter_code
_entity_poly.pdbx_strand_id
1 'polypeptide(L)'
;IIQSRSEESIIREVEDIRDKVKGFTGVISDLGGPTANMYRLGCRSPEIEAACRKPSCVYPGICQNLTTDHGPLIQIYRRARSLKGVKKILIGSGLRYDLAVQSPEYVKELVQHHVGGYLKIAPEHTEQGPLSKMMKPGIGTYDRFKTMFDKYSEEVGKKQFLIPYFIAAHPGTSDEDMMNLAVWLKKNGFRADQVQTFYPSPMATATAMYHTTRNPLRKITRDSEKVDIVKGEKRRRLHKAFLRYHDPN
;
A
#
# COMPACT_ATOMS: atom_id res chain seq x y z
N ILE A 1 8.90 -6.63 9.52
CA ILE A 1 9.80 -5.72 10.26
C ILE A 1 10.18 -4.59 9.31
N ILE A 2 9.94 -3.34 9.73
CA ILE A 2 10.38 -2.16 8.99
C ILE A 2 11.75 -1.77 9.52
N GLN A 3 12.73 -1.70 8.61
CA GLN A 3 14.04 -1.18 8.93
C GLN A 3 14.15 0.25 8.42
N SER A 4 14.40 1.18 9.33
CA SER A 4 14.56 2.59 9.01
C SER A 4 16.05 2.94 9.05
N ARG A 5 16.58 3.44 7.95
CA ARG A 5 17.94 3.99 7.87
C ARG A 5 18.03 5.28 8.67
N SER A 6 19.24 5.68 9.07
CA SER A 6 19.44 7.01 9.64
C SER A 6 19.17 8.10 8.61
N GLU A 7 18.76 9.26 9.06
CA GLU A 7 18.51 10.43 8.21
C GLU A 7 19.77 10.82 7.43
N GLU A 8 20.92 10.84 8.10
CA GLU A 8 22.21 11.16 7.50
C GLU A 8 22.60 10.18 6.38
N SER A 9 22.25 8.88 6.56
CA SER A 9 22.48 7.86 5.52
C SER A 9 21.64 8.12 4.27
N ILE A 10 20.38 8.52 4.46
CA ILE A 10 19.46 8.81 3.35
C ILE A 10 19.90 10.09 2.64
N ILE A 11 20.20 11.14 3.38
CA ILE A 11 20.65 12.42 2.80
C ILE A 11 21.95 12.24 2.01
N ARG A 12 22.92 11.51 2.58
CA ARG A 12 24.18 11.21 1.90
C ARG A 12 23.96 10.46 0.58
N GLU A 13 23.01 9.52 0.52
CA GLU A 13 22.68 8.84 -0.73
C GLU A 13 22.05 9.79 -1.75
N VAL A 14 21.20 10.73 -1.34
CA VAL A 14 20.64 11.76 -2.23
C VAL A 14 21.76 12.65 -2.79
N GLU A 15 22.76 13.01 -1.95
CA GLU A 15 23.93 13.76 -2.36
C GLU A 15 24.81 12.95 -3.33
N ASP A 16 25.04 11.69 -3.03
CA ASP A 16 25.79 10.78 -3.90
C ASP A 16 25.13 10.62 -5.28
N ILE A 17 23.79 10.49 -5.32
CA ILE A 17 23.05 10.44 -6.59
C ILE A 17 23.24 11.77 -7.36
N ARG A 18 23.06 12.90 -6.68
CA ARG A 18 23.24 14.23 -7.27
C ARG A 18 24.64 14.40 -7.89
N ASP A 19 25.67 13.98 -7.17
CA ASP A 19 27.06 14.29 -7.51
C ASP A 19 27.70 13.24 -8.41
N LYS A 20 27.28 11.98 -8.32
CA LYS A 20 27.93 10.85 -9.01
C LYS A 20 27.14 10.33 -10.22
N VAL A 21 25.82 10.59 -10.31
CA VAL A 21 25.02 10.10 -11.44
C VAL A 21 25.19 11.05 -12.63
N LYS A 22 25.85 10.57 -13.68
CA LYS A 22 26.05 11.34 -14.91
C LYS A 22 24.69 11.73 -15.53
N GLY A 23 24.51 13.00 -15.81
CA GLY A 23 23.26 13.50 -16.41
C GLY A 23 22.11 13.65 -15.42
N PHE A 24 22.37 13.71 -14.12
CA PHE A 24 21.34 13.95 -13.11
C PHE A 24 20.57 15.25 -13.39
N THR A 25 19.25 15.13 -13.48
CA THR A 25 18.36 16.23 -13.86
C THR A 25 17.84 17.05 -12.68
N GLY A 26 18.21 16.69 -11.47
CA GLY A 26 17.68 17.25 -10.24
C GLY A 26 16.43 16.54 -9.69
N VAL A 27 16.02 15.43 -10.29
CA VAL A 27 14.82 14.68 -9.88
C VAL A 27 15.21 13.35 -9.27
N ILE A 28 14.80 13.13 -8.02
CA ILE A 28 14.78 11.81 -7.39
C ILE A 28 13.41 11.21 -7.64
N SER A 29 13.36 10.10 -8.35
CA SER A 29 12.11 9.47 -8.80
C SER A 29 11.35 8.74 -7.69
N ASP A 30 12.06 8.32 -6.65
CA ASP A 30 11.46 7.66 -5.50
C ASP A 30 12.36 7.77 -4.25
N LEU A 31 11.87 8.44 -3.22
CA LEU A 31 12.51 8.45 -1.90
C LEU A 31 11.62 7.67 -0.94
N GLY A 32 11.68 6.36 -1.00
CA GLY A 32 10.82 5.51 -0.21
C GLY A 32 11.11 4.03 -0.42
N GLY A 33 10.06 3.27 -0.41
CA GLY A 33 10.03 1.83 -0.60
C GLY A 33 8.56 1.37 -0.68
N PRO A 34 8.26 0.08 -0.74
CA PRO A 34 6.89 -0.42 -0.92
C PRO A 34 5.86 0.07 0.11
N THR A 35 6.34 0.63 1.21
CA THR A 35 5.55 1.25 2.28
C THR A 35 6.22 2.53 2.75
N ALA A 36 6.38 3.47 1.83
CA ALA A 36 7.17 4.70 2.02
C ALA A 36 6.88 5.44 3.33
N ASN A 37 5.62 5.49 3.75
CA ASN A 37 5.21 6.19 4.96
C ASN A 37 5.26 5.36 6.26
N MET A 38 6.02 4.26 6.28
CA MET A 38 6.28 3.52 7.51
C MET A 38 7.66 3.84 8.13
N TYR A 39 8.35 4.83 7.62
CA TYR A 39 9.63 5.25 8.16
C TYR A 39 9.51 5.64 9.64
N ARG A 40 10.29 4.97 10.48
CA ARG A 40 10.29 5.10 11.96
C ARG A 40 8.94 4.86 12.64
N LEU A 41 7.97 4.28 11.93
CA LEU A 41 6.75 3.82 12.59
C LEU A 41 7.01 2.43 13.21
N GLY A 42 6.78 2.31 14.51
CA GLY A 42 7.02 1.09 15.27
C GLY A 42 6.19 1.06 16.54
N CYS A 43 6.40 0.03 17.35
CA CYS A 43 5.79 -0.02 18.67
C CYS A 43 6.38 1.07 19.57
N ARG A 44 5.54 1.69 20.41
CA ARG A 44 5.95 2.75 21.35
C ARG A 44 6.84 2.24 22.48
N SER A 45 6.78 0.95 22.80
CA SER A 45 7.56 0.33 23.86
C SER A 45 8.23 -0.95 23.36
N PRO A 46 9.57 -1.06 23.49
CA PRO A 46 10.32 -2.27 23.17
C PRO A 46 9.87 -3.49 24.00
N GLU A 47 9.46 -3.28 25.25
CA GLU A 47 8.99 -4.33 26.15
C GLU A 47 7.66 -4.89 25.67
N ILE A 48 6.74 -4.02 25.25
CA ILE A 48 5.47 -4.44 24.65
C ILE A 48 5.72 -5.16 23.32
N GLU A 49 6.64 -4.67 22.49
CA GLU A 49 6.97 -5.30 21.20
C GLU A 49 7.54 -6.71 21.42
N ALA A 50 8.45 -6.89 22.33
CA ALA A 50 9.07 -8.18 22.64
C ALA A 50 8.06 -9.23 23.12
N ALA A 51 7.06 -8.82 23.89
CA ALA A 51 6.01 -9.69 24.40
C ALA A 51 4.83 -9.88 23.41
N CYS A 52 4.74 -9.04 22.38
CA CYS A 52 3.59 -9.02 21.47
C CYS A 52 3.50 -10.27 20.59
N ARG A 53 2.29 -10.79 20.46
CA ARG A 53 1.97 -11.93 19.59
C ARG A 53 0.90 -11.60 18.54
N LYS A 54 0.56 -10.31 18.38
CA LYS A 54 -0.39 -9.86 17.37
C LYS A 54 0.21 -10.00 15.98
N PRO A 55 -0.50 -10.59 15.01
CA PRO A 55 0.01 -10.77 13.64
C PRO A 55 0.09 -9.46 12.84
N SER A 56 -0.64 -8.42 13.27
CA SER A 56 -0.68 -7.12 12.59
C SER A 56 -0.89 -5.98 13.57
N CYS A 57 -0.21 -4.87 13.32
CA CYS A 57 -0.40 -3.60 14.05
C CYS A 57 -1.45 -2.69 13.39
N VAL A 58 -1.98 -3.07 12.24
CA VAL A 58 -2.89 -2.24 11.43
C VAL A 58 -4.22 -2.94 11.11
N TYR A 59 -4.39 -4.18 11.55
CA TYR A 59 -5.60 -4.97 11.32
C TYR A 59 -6.02 -5.73 12.60
N PRO A 60 -7.33 -5.80 12.93
CA PRO A 60 -8.49 -5.20 12.23
C PRO A 60 -8.57 -3.68 12.36
N GLY A 61 -7.82 -3.07 13.23
CA GLY A 61 -7.65 -1.64 13.42
C GLY A 61 -6.23 -1.30 13.81
N ILE A 62 -5.88 -0.03 13.75
CA ILE A 62 -4.55 0.46 14.12
C ILE A 62 -4.34 0.21 15.61
N CYS A 63 -3.25 -0.48 15.95
CA CYS A 63 -2.87 -0.77 17.32
C CYS A 63 -2.56 0.54 18.05
N GLN A 64 -3.14 0.72 19.24
CA GLN A 64 -2.88 1.92 20.07
C GLN A 64 -1.41 2.11 20.47
N ASN A 65 -0.61 1.03 20.44
CA ASN A 65 0.82 1.08 20.69
C ASN A 65 1.65 1.33 19.43
N LEU A 66 1.03 1.41 18.24
CA LEU A 66 1.74 1.78 17.02
C LEU A 66 1.91 3.30 16.98
N THR A 67 3.12 3.75 16.74
CA THR A 67 3.38 5.16 16.40
C THR A 67 2.82 5.46 15.02
N THR A 68 2.08 6.55 14.91
CA THR A 68 1.51 7.03 13.61
C THR A 68 2.02 8.43 13.26
N ASP A 69 3.10 8.87 13.93
CA ASP A 69 3.72 10.17 13.69
C ASP A 69 4.59 10.14 12.42
N HIS A 70 4.17 10.86 11.39
CA HIS A 70 4.93 11.03 10.16
C HIS A 70 5.90 12.24 10.19
N GLY A 71 6.01 12.94 11.31
CA GLY A 71 6.91 14.09 11.45
C GLY A 71 8.35 13.80 11.01
N PRO A 72 9.00 12.72 11.48
CA PRO A 72 10.35 12.37 11.05
C PRO A 72 10.48 12.15 9.53
N LEU A 73 9.47 11.58 8.89
CA LEU A 73 9.47 11.37 7.43
C LEU A 73 9.33 12.70 6.68
N ILE A 74 8.43 13.57 7.13
CA ILE A 74 8.24 14.91 6.57
C ILE A 74 9.55 15.72 6.67
N GLN A 75 10.27 15.61 7.79
CA GLN A 75 11.56 16.29 7.97
C GLN A 75 12.60 15.83 6.96
N ILE A 76 12.72 14.50 6.73
CA ILE A 76 13.63 13.96 5.70
C ILE A 76 13.25 14.46 4.31
N TYR A 77 11.97 14.47 3.96
CA TYR A 77 11.51 14.97 2.66
C TYR A 77 11.88 16.43 2.47
N ARG A 78 11.64 17.27 3.48
CA ARG A 78 11.97 18.71 3.45
C ARG A 78 13.48 18.92 3.35
N ARG A 79 14.28 18.18 4.13
CA ARG A 79 15.74 18.26 4.08
C ARG A 79 16.30 17.80 2.74
N ALA A 80 15.87 16.66 2.22
CA ALA A 80 16.32 16.16 0.92
C ALA A 80 15.96 17.12 -0.21
N ARG A 81 14.78 17.73 -0.17
CA ARG A 81 14.31 18.70 -1.16
C ARG A 81 15.06 20.04 -1.09
N SER A 82 15.62 20.40 0.07
CA SER A 82 16.38 21.66 0.24
C SER A 82 17.83 21.56 -0.24
N LEU A 83 18.32 20.36 -0.60
CA LEU A 83 19.67 20.18 -1.09
C LEU A 83 19.89 20.91 -2.41
N LYS A 84 20.97 21.68 -2.49
CA LYS A 84 21.34 22.39 -3.74
C LYS A 84 21.47 21.40 -4.90
N GLY A 85 20.85 21.69 -6.02
CA GLY A 85 20.84 20.82 -7.20
C GLY A 85 19.72 19.77 -7.22
N VAL A 86 19.00 19.57 -6.13
CA VAL A 86 17.79 18.76 -6.09
C VAL A 86 16.58 19.66 -6.37
N LYS A 87 15.84 19.34 -7.41
CA LYS A 87 14.65 20.12 -7.84
C LYS A 87 13.35 19.47 -7.38
N LYS A 88 13.34 18.12 -7.32
CA LYS A 88 12.15 17.34 -7.02
C LYS A 88 12.49 16.02 -6.36
N ILE A 89 11.74 15.70 -5.32
CA ILE A 89 11.74 14.37 -4.69
C ILE A 89 10.34 13.79 -4.88
N LEU A 90 10.24 12.65 -5.53
CA LEU A 90 8.97 11.97 -5.74
C LEU A 90 8.85 10.72 -4.85
N ILE A 91 7.62 10.27 -4.66
CA ILE A 91 7.28 8.99 -4.05
C ILE A 91 6.60 8.16 -5.12
N GLY A 92 7.34 7.22 -5.68
CA GLY A 92 6.90 6.35 -6.78
C GLY A 92 6.42 4.97 -6.34
N SER A 93 6.96 4.48 -5.22
CA SER A 93 6.56 3.23 -4.59
C SER A 93 5.35 3.43 -3.69
N GLY A 94 4.35 2.71 -3.68
CA GLY A 94 3.10 2.88 -2.91
C GLY A 94 3.29 3.24 -1.43
N LEU A 95 2.20 3.59 -0.80
CA LEU A 95 2.17 3.94 0.62
C LEU A 95 1.03 3.22 1.36
N ARG A 96 1.11 3.23 2.69
CA ARG A 96 0.04 2.77 3.58
C ARG A 96 -0.96 3.92 3.75
N TYR A 97 -1.99 3.94 2.91
CA TYR A 97 -3.03 4.97 2.96
C TYR A 97 -3.84 4.95 4.27
N ASP A 98 -3.96 3.77 4.89
CA ASP A 98 -4.61 3.56 6.19
C ASP A 98 -3.87 4.26 7.34
N LEU A 99 -2.55 4.38 7.27
CA LEU A 99 -1.75 5.19 8.19
C LEU A 99 -1.73 6.66 7.78
N ALA A 100 -1.69 6.94 6.47
CA ALA A 100 -1.64 8.30 5.96
C ALA A 100 -2.89 9.13 6.35
N VAL A 101 -4.08 8.52 6.39
CA VAL A 101 -5.31 9.19 6.82
C VAL A 101 -5.28 9.66 8.30
N GLN A 102 -4.34 9.15 9.11
CA GLN A 102 -4.14 9.60 10.48
C GLN A 102 -3.29 10.87 10.55
N SER A 103 -2.64 11.28 9.45
CA SER A 103 -1.72 12.41 9.40
C SER A 103 -2.05 13.33 8.21
N PRO A 104 -3.00 14.25 8.37
CA PRO A 104 -3.35 15.22 7.34
C PRO A 104 -2.16 16.06 6.86
N GLU A 105 -1.23 16.40 7.75
CA GLU A 105 -0.01 17.13 7.41
C GLU A 105 0.86 16.33 6.43
N TYR A 106 1.00 15.03 6.66
CA TYR A 106 1.74 14.15 5.74
C TYR A 106 1.10 14.12 4.35
N VAL A 107 -0.24 13.98 4.27
CA VAL A 107 -0.93 13.95 2.97
C VAL A 107 -0.80 15.29 2.25
N LYS A 108 -0.84 16.42 2.96
CA LYS A 108 -0.58 17.75 2.38
C LYS A 108 0.83 17.84 1.82
N GLU A 109 1.85 17.48 2.60
CA GLU A 109 3.26 17.49 2.17
C GLU A 109 3.44 16.60 0.92
N LEU A 110 2.86 15.39 0.95
CA LEU A 110 2.91 14.43 -0.15
C LEU A 110 2.34 15.03 -1.44
N VAL A 111 1.10 15.51 -1.40
CA VAL A 111 0.39 16.11 -2.54
C VAL A 111 1.12 17.35 -3.07
N GLN A 112 1.55 18.20 -2.15
CA GLN A 112 2.17 19.47 -2.51
C GLN A 112 3.54 19.29 -3.17
N HIS A 113 4.33 18.29 -2.77
CA HIS A 113 5.73 18.23 -3.15
C HIS A 113 6.18 16.92 -3.79
N HIS A 114 5.51 15.79 -3.53
CA HIS A 114 6.06 14.47 -3.79
C HIS A 114 5.26 13.62 -4.77
N VAL A 115 4.13 14.11 -5.28
CA VAL A 115 3.33 13.46 -6.32
C VAL A 115 3.59 14.13 -7.67
N GLY A 116 4.03 13.33 -8.65
CA GLY A 116 4.34 13.79 -10.01
C GLY A 116 3.18 13.74 -10.99
N GLY A 117 1.92 13.66 -10.49
CA GLY A 117 0.70 13.49 -11.29
C GLY A 117 -0.05 12.21 -10.94
N TYR A 118 0.67 11.14 -10.62
CA TYR A 118 0.08 9.85 -10.25
C TYR A 118 0.66 9.35 -8.94
N LEU A 119 -0.20 8.81 -8.07
CA LEU A 119 0.18 8.15 -6.83
C LEU A 119 -0.38 6.72 -6.81
N LYS A 120 0.51 5.76 -6.66
CA LYS A 120 0.16 4.34 -6.56
C LYS A 120 -0.28 4.01 -5.14
N ILE A 121 -1.40 3.33 -5.00
CA ILE A 121 -1.86 2.79 -3.72
C ILE A 121 -2.50 1.41 -3.91
N ALA A 122 -2.50 0.60 -2.87
CA ALA A 122 -2.91 -0.79 -2.96
C ALA A 122 -4.08 -1.10 -2.01
N PRO A 123 -5.34 -0.77 -2.38
CA PRO A 123 -6.50 -1.24 -1.65
C PRO A 123 -6.67 -2.76 -1.74
N GLU A 124 -6.19 -3.39 -2.80
CA GLU A 124 -6.14 -4.84 -3.10
C GLU A 124 -7.51 -5.45 -3.41
N HIS A 125 -8.56 -5.09 -2.71
CA HIS A 125 -9.93 -5.55 -2.91
C HIS A 125 -10.95 -4.56 -2.33
N THR A 126 -12.24 -4.75 -2.63
CA THR A 126 -13.34 -3.98 -2.06
C THR A 126 -14.10 -4.75 -0.98
N GLU A 127 -14.12 -6.08 -1.09
CA GLU A 127 -14.90 -6.95 -0.25
C GLU A 127 -14.18 -7.32 1.05
N GLN A 128 -14.93 -7.32 2.16
CA GLN A 128 -14.38 -7.59 3.49
C GLN A 128 -13.80 -9.01 3.64
N GLY A 129 -14.38 -9.99 2.94
CA GLY A 129 -13.88 -11.37 2.95
C GLY A 129 -12.41 -11.45 2.57
N PRO A 130 -12.05 -11.10 1.32
CA PRO A 130 -10.67 -11.05 0.86
C PRO A 130 -9.78 -10.12 1.70
N LEU A 131 -10.23 -8.90 2.01
CA LEU A 131 -9.45 -7.93 2.80
C LEU A 131 -9.09 -8.46 4.19
N SER A 132 -9.99 -9.20 4.82
CA SER A 132 -9.70 -9.83 6.13
C SER A 132 -8.58 -10.87 6.05
N LYS A 133 -8.50 -11.64 4.97
CA LYS A 133 -7.43 -12.62 4.73
C LYS A 133 -6.09 -11.95 4.41
N MET A 134 -6.13 -10.75 3.83
CA MET A 134 -4.95 -9.92 3.57
C MET A 134 -4.53 -9.08 4.79
N MET A 135 -5.30 -9.12 5.89
CA MET A 135 -5.14 -8.22 7.05
C MET A 135 -5.09 -6.74 6.63
N LYS A 136 -5.97 -6.36 5.70
CA LYS A 136 -6.11 -4.99 5.21
C LYS A 136 -7.40 -4.33 5.73
N PRO A 137 -7.41 -3.00 5.88
CA PRO A 137 -8.62 -2.28 6.25
C PRO A 137 -9.68 -2.39 5.16
N GLY A 138 -10.94 -2.18 5.54
CA GLY A 138 -12.04 -2.12 4.59
C GLY A 138 -11.90 -0.95 3.61
N ILE A 139 -12.59 -1.05 2.47
CA ILE A 139 -12.50 -0.08 1.36
C ILE A 139 -12.83 1.36 1.79
N GLY A 140 -13.68 1.58 2.79
CA GLY A 140 -13.98 2.91 3.32
C GLY A 140 -12.77 3.69 3.83
N THR A 141 -11.67 3.02 4.17
CA THR A 141 -10.41 3.71 4.50
C THR A 141 -9.75 4.28 3.24
N TYR A 142 -9.84 3.56 2.13
CA TYR A 142 -9.42 4.08 0.82
C TYR A 142 -10.25 5.30 0.41
N ASP A 143 -11.57 5.23 0.58
CA ASP A 143 -12.47 6.34 0.20
C ASP A 143 -12.12 7.61 1.00
N ARG A 144 -11.85 7.47 2.29
CA ARG A 144 -11.39 8.61 3.13
C ARG A 144 -10.06 9.17 2.65
N PHE A 145 -9.10 8.31 2.32
CA PHE A 145 -7.82 8.75 1.78
C PHE A 145 -8.00 9.47 0.43
N LYS A 146 -8.81 8.91 -0.46
CA LYS A 146 -9.12 9.52 -1.76
C LYS A 146 -9.73 10.90 -1.59
N THR A 147 -10.73 11.05 -0.73
CA THR A 147 -11.35 12.36 -0.44
C THR A 147 -10.33 13.38 0.06
N MET A 148 -9.43 12.97 0.95
CA MET A 148 -8.36 13.83 1.47
C MET A 148 -7.34 14.19 0.38
N PHE A 149 -6.94 13.23 -0.44
CA PHE A 149 -6.02 13.41 -1.54
C PHE A 149 -6.57 14.38 -2.59
N ASP A 150 -7.81 14.20 -3.01
CA ASP A 150 -8.49 15.04 -4.01
C ASP A 150 -8.60 16.48 -3.48
N LYS A 151 -9.07 16.64 -2.24
CA LYS A 151 -9.18 17.94 -1.57
C LYS A 151 -7.85 18.70 -1.57
N TYR A 152 -6.77 18.04 -1.13
CA TYR A 152 -5.46 18.71 -1.07
C TYR A 152 -4.84 18.94 -2.44
N SER A 153 -5.13 18.10 -3.43
CA SER A 153 -4.72 18.33 -4.83
C SER A 153 -5.38 19.58 -5.40
N GLU A 154 -6.68 19.77 -5.10
CA GLU A 154 -7.43 20.96 -5.49
C GLU A 154 -6.90 22.22 -4.79
N GLU A 155 -6.68 22.17 -3.47
CA GLU A 155 -6.12 23.27 -2.67
C GLU A 155 -4.78 23.77 -3.23
N VAL A 156 -3.94 22.88 -3.80
CA VAL A 156 -2.64 23.26 -4.39
C VAL A 156 -2.69 23.49 -5.91
N GLY A 157 -3.88 23.45 -6.52
CA GLY A 157 -4.09 23.66 -7.95
C GLY A 157 -3.43 22.60 -8.84
N LYS A 158 -3.28 21.36 -8.37
CA LYS A 158 -2.62 20.28 -9.11
C LYS A 158 -3.63 19.23 -9.58
N LYS A 159 -3.52 18.86 -10.85
CA LYS A 159 -4.25 17.71 -11.39
C LYS A 159 -3.47 16.44 -11.10
N GLN A 160 -3.91 15.69 -10.09
CA GLN A 160 -3.27 14.46 -9.64
C GLN A 160 -4.29 13.32 -9.54
N PHE A 161 -3.83 12.08 -9.70
CA PHE A 161 -4.69 10.91 -9.73
C PHE A 161 -4.12 9.78 -8.89
N LEU A 162 -5.01 9.01 -8.25
CA LEU A 162 -4.67 7.74 -7.61
C LEU A 162 -4.70 6.63 -8.65
N ILE A 163 -3.71 5.74 -8.58
CA ILE A 163 -3.68 4.48 -9.33
C ILE A 163 -3.85 3.35 -8.32
N PRO A 164 -5.08 2.84 -8.14
CA PRO A 164 -5.34 1.76 -7.22
C PRO A 164 -4.92 0.41 -7.82
N TYR A 165 -4.23 -0.39 -7.02
CA TYR A 165 -3.89 -1.77 -7.34
C TYR A 165 -4.86 -2.74 -6.68
N PHE A 166 -5.32 -3.72 -7.46
CA PHE A 166 -6.19 -4.79 -7.01
C PHE A 166 -5.57 -6.14 -7.38
N ILE A 167 -5.87 -7.17 -6.58
CA ILE A 167 -5.34 -8.51 -6.76
C ILE A 167 -6.47 -9.49 -7.07
N ALA A 168 -6.30 -10.27 -8.13
CA ALA A 168 -7.19 -11.36 -8.50
C ALA A 168 -6.77 -12.68 -7.81
N ALA A 169 -7.74 -13.54 -7.55
CA ALA A 169 -7.52 -14.91 -7.10
C ALA A 169 -6.73 -15.06 -5.77
N HIS A 170 -6.77 -14.03 -4.91
CA HIS A 170 -6.21 -14.17 -3.56
C HIS A 170 -7.01 -15.23 -2.77
N PRO A 171 -6.37 -16.06 -1.91
CA PRO A 171 -7.08 -16.94 -1.01
C PRO A 171 -8.19 -16.22 -0.24
N GLY A 172 -9.38 -16.82 -0.21
CA GLY A 172 -10.58 -16.23 0.38
C GLY A 172 -11.35 -15.26 -0.52
N THR A 173 -11.08 -15.29 -1.82
CA THR A 173 -11.83 -14.50 -2.82
C THR A 173 -12.74 -15.45 -3.62
N SER A 174 -14.05 -15.19 -3.59
CA SER A 174 -15.04 -15.88 -4.41
C SER A 174 -15.21 -15.23 -5.79
N ASP A 175 -15.91 -15.90 -6.69
CA ASP A 175 -16.27 -15.33 -7.99
C ASP A 175 -17.21 -14.12 -7.81
N GLU A 176 -18.09 -14.16 -6.79
CA GLU A 176 -18.99 -13.05 -6.44
C GLU A 176 -18.20 -11.82 -5.94
N ASP A 177 -17.20 -12.03 -5.07
CA ASP A 177 -16.33 -10.94 -4.61
C ASP A 177 -15.65 -10.24 -5.79
N MET A 178 -15.17 -11.01 -6.79
CA MET A 178 -14.54 -10.44 -7.97
C MET A 178 -15.53 -9.70 -8.86
N MET A 179 -16.75 -10.21 -8.98
CA MET A 179 -17.82 -9.51 -9.71
C MET A 179 -18.17 -8.18 -9.02
N ASN A 180 -18.32 -8.17 -7.69
CA ASN A 180 -18.58 -6.97 -6.92
C ASN A 180 -17.46 -5.94 -7.10
N LEU A 181 -16.20 -6.38 -7.07
CA LEU A 181 -15.05 -5.53 -7.37
C LEU A 181 -15.12 -4.94 -8.79
N ALA A 182 -15.46 -5.74 -9.80
CA ALA A 182 -15.61 -5.25 -11.18
C ALA A 182 -16.72 -4.21 -11.31
N VAL A 183 -17.86 -4.42 -10.63
CA VAL A 183 -18.96 -3.44 -10.56
C VAL A 183 -18.50 -2.15 -9.89
N TRP A 184 -17.75 -2.25 -8.79
CA TRP A 184 -17.18 -1.09 -8.10
C TRP A 184 -16.21 -0.31 -8.99
N LEU A 185 -15.30 -1.00 -9.69
CA LEU A 185 -14.37 -0.39 -10.65
C LEU A 185 -15.12 0.39 -11.73
N LYS A 186 -16.15 -0.24 -12.32
CA LYS A 186 -16.97 0.40 -13.35
C LYS A 186 -17.70 1.63 -12.83
N LYS A 187 -18.33 1.54 -11.65
CA LYS A 187 -19.04 2.66 -11.02
C LYS A 187 -18.13 3.84 -10.69
N ASN A 188 -16.86 3.58 -10.37
CA ASN A 188 -15.87 4.61 -10.06
C ASN A 188 -15.04 5.05 -11.27
N GLY A 189 -15.36 4.58 -12.47
CA GLY A 189 -14.65 4.95 -13.71
C GLY A 189 -13.21 4.45 -13.77
N PHE A 190 -12.83 3.47 -12.95
CA PHE A 190 -11.48 2.90 -12.98
C PHE A 190 -11.34 1.86 -14.08
N ARG A 191 -10.29 2.01 -14.87
CA ARG A 191 -9.82 1.00 -15.84
C ARG A 191 -8.44 0.55 -15.37
N ALA A 192 -8.35 -0.67 -14.86
CA ALA A 192 -7.10 -1.19 -14.34
C ALA A 192 -6.19 -1.64 -15.49
N ASP A 193 -5.14 -0.88 -15.77
CA ASP A 193 -4.13 -1.24 -16.78
C ASP A 193 -3.21 -2.34 -16.27
N GLN A 194 -2.86 -2.29 -14.99
CA GLN A 194 -2.02 -3.28 -14.31
C GLN A 194 -2.87 -4.10 -13.34
N VAL A 195 -3.00 -5.38 -13.61
CA VAL A 195 -3.70 -6.32 -12.74
C VAL A 195 -2.75 -7.42 -12.29
N GLN A 196 -2.79 -7.70 -10.99
CA GLN A 196 -2.02 -8.78 -10.40
C GLN A 196 -2.92 -9.97 -10.10
N THR A 197 -2.41 -11.16 -10.36
CA THR A 197 -3.05 -12.40 -9.91
C THR A 197 -2.20 -12.97 -8.80
N PHE A 198 -2.84 -13.38 -7.72
CA PHE A 198 -2.13 -14.02 -6.60
C PHE A 198 -1.21 -15.13 -7.10
N TYR A 199 0.01 -15.11 -6.62
CA TYR A 199 0.99 -16.16 -6.82
C TYR A 199 1.58 -16.58 -5.47
N PRO A 200 1.58 -17.88 -5.13
CA PRO A 200 2.16 -18.36 -3.89
C PRO A 200 3.66 -18.05 -3.84
N SER A 201 4.08 -17.30 -2.84
CA SER A 201 5.48 -16.99 -2.59
C SER A 201 5.92 -17.51 -1.22
N PRO A 202 7.19 -17.89 -1.05
CA PRO A 202 7.70 -18.38 0.23
C PRO A 202 7.42 -17.40 1.37
N MET A 203 7.17 -17.93 2.58
CA MET A 203 6.96 -17.20 3.83
C MET A 203 5.74 -16.24 3.86
N ALA A 204 4.90 -16.24 2.84
CA ALA A 204 3.67 -15.46 2.84
C ALA A 204 2.51 -16.27 3.48
N THR A 205 1.75 -15.61 4.36
CA THR A 205 0.57 -16.21 5.01
C THR A 205 -0.47 -16.68 3.99
N ALA A 206 -0.66 -15.93 2.90
CA ALA A 206 -1.53 -16.30 1.80
C ALA A 206 -1.10 -17.62 1.11
N THR A 207 0.20 -17.90 1.07
CA THR A 207 0.72 -19.18 0.55
C THR A 207 0.31 -20.36 1.45
N ALA A 208 0.35 -20.17 2.76
CA ALA A 208 -0.15 -21.17 3.70
C ALA A 208 -1.65 -21.41 3.49
N MET A 209 -2.46 -20.36 3.33
CA MET A 209 -3.89 -20.50 2.99
C MET A 209 -4.09 -21.27 1.69
N TYR A 210 -3.32 -20.92 0.65
CA TYR A 210 -3.44 -21.55 -0.67
C TYR A 210 -3.19 -23.05 -0.65
N HIS A 211 -2.18 -23.50 0.10
CA HIS A 211 -1.83 -24.92 0.16
C HIS A 211 -2.70 -25.71 1.16
N THR A 212 -2.98 -25.12 2.33
CA THR A 212 -3.72 -25.81 3.40
C THR A 212 -5.25 -25.70 3.26
N THR A 213 -5.75 -24.74 2.49
CA THR A 213 -7.17 -24.34 2.44
C THR A 213 -7.74 -23.93 3.81
N ARG A 214 -6.87 -23.49 4.71
CA ARG A 214 -7.21 -23.09 6.08
C ARG A 214 -6.69 -21.71 6.38
N ASN A 215 -7.40 -20.98 7.26
CA ASN A 215 -6.98 -19.67 7.73
C ASN A 215 -5.92 -19.81 8.84
N PRO A 216 -4.66 -19.42 8.62
CA PRO A 216 -3.60 -19.50 9.62
C PRO A 216 -3.45 -18.25 10.47
N LEU A 217 -4.33 -17.24 10.33
CA LEU A 217 -4.25 -15.97 11.08
C LEU A 217 -4.59 -16.14 12.57
N ARG A 218 -5.07 -17.30 12.97
CA ARG A 218 -5.31 -17.74 14.34
C ARG A 218 -4.61 -19.08 14.59
N LYS A 219 -4.71 -19.61 15.82
CA LYS A 219 -4.21 -20.96 16.13
C LYS A 219 -4.80 -21.96 15.14
N ILE A 220 -3.93 -22.68 14.43
CA ILE A 220 -4.37 -23.69 13.45
C ILE A 220 -4.80 -24.94 14.18
N THR A 221 -6.01 -25.41 13.91
CA THR A 221 -6.60 -26.65 14.36
C THR A 221 -7.26 -27.36 13.18
N ARG A 222 -7.73 -28.59 13.38
CA ARG A 222 -8.52 -29.32 12.36
C ARG A 222 -9.81 -28.60 12.00
N ASP A 223 -10.37 -27.81 12.93
CA ASP A 223 -11.60 -27.03 12.78
C ASP A 223 -11.36 -25.56 12.38
N SER A 224 -10.12 -25.21 12.01
CA SER A 224 -9.81 -23.88 11.52
C SER A 224 -10.66 -23.54 10.30
N GLU A 225 -11.05 -22.26 10.19
CA GLU A 225 -11.85 -21.73 9.09
C GLU A 225 -11.33 -22.19 7.73
N LYS A 226 -12.21 -22.78 6.92
CA LYS A 226 -11.89 -23.10 5.52
C LYS A 226 -11.81 -21.82 4.71
N VAL A 227 -10.81 -21.75 3.85
CA VAL A 227 -10.59 -20.62 2.95
C VAL A 227 -10.83 -21.10 1.51
N ASP A 228 -11.68 -20.39 0.77
CA ASP A 228 -11.88 -20.68 -0.65
C ASP A 228 -10.60 -20.37 -1.42
N ILE A 229 -10.23 -21.27 -2.35
CA ILE A 229 -9.00 -21.19 -3.11
C ILE A 229 -9.30 -21.29 -4.60
N VAL A 230 -8.85 -20.30 -5.33
CA VAL A 230 -8.94 -20.30 -6.78
C VAL A 230 -7.85 -21.19 -7.38
N LYS A 231 -8.21 -22.43 -7.71
CA LYS A 231 -7.33 -23.38 -8.39
C LYS A 231 -7.71 -23.53 -9.86
N GLY A 232 -6.72 -23.88 -10.66
CA GLY A 232 -6.90 -24.07 -12.09
C GLY A 232 -6.87 -22.77 -12.90
N GLU A 233 -6.39 -22.88 -14.14
CA GLU A 233 -6.13 -21.73 -15.00
C GLU A 233 -7.41 -21.00 -15.40
N LYS A 234 -8.46 -21.73 -15.73
CA LYS A 234 -9.75 -21.16 -16.17
C LYS A 234 -10.33 -20.21 -15.13
N ARG A 235 -10.43 -20.61 -13.85
CA ARG A 235 -10.98 -19.77 -12.78
C ARG A 235 -10.07 -18.59 -12.47
N ARG A 236 -8.76 -18.78 -12.54
CA ARG A 236 -7.77 -17.68 -12.36
C ARG A 236 -7.88 -16.63 -13.47
N ARG A 237 -8.06 -17.07 -14.72
CA ARG A 237 -8.32 -16.18 -15.87
C ARG A 237 -9.64 -15.42 -15.70
N LEU A 238 -10.70 -16.07 -15.23
CA LEU A 238 -11.96 -15.42 -14.92
C LEU A 238 -11.79 -14.29 -13.91
N HIS A 239 -11.11 -14.56 -12.79
CA HIS A 239 -10.86 -13.53 -11.79
C HIS A 239 -10.03 -12.35 -12.34
N LYS A 240 -9.06 -12.63 -13.21
CA LYS A 240 -8.28 -11.59 -13.88
C LYS A 240 -9.15 -10.78 -14.85
N ALA A 241 -10.04 -11.44 -15.58
CA ALA A 241 -10.95 -10.77 -16.52
C ALA A 241 -11.90 -9.79 -15.82
N PHE A 242 -12.37 -10.10 -14.60
CA PHE A 242 -13.16 -9.16 -13.80
C PHE A 242 -12.42 -7.85 -13.52
N LEU A 243 -11.11 -7.89 -13.27
CA LEU A 243 -10.30 -6.67 -13.09
C LEU A 243 -10.14 -5.88 -14.41
N ARG A 244 -10.17 -6.57 -15.54
CA ARG A 244 -10.04 -5.99 -16.88
C ARG A 244 -11.36 -5.98 -17.63
N TYR A 245 -12.45 -5.72 -16.94
CA TYR A 245 -13.82 -5.74 -17.50
C TYR A 245 -14.01 -4.89 -18.77
N HIS A 246 -13.11 -3.94 -19.01
CA HIS A 246 -13.10 -3.02 -20.15
C HIS A 246 -12.27 -3.53 -21.34
N ASP A 247 -11.53 -4.62 -21.17
CA ASP A 247 -10.66 -5.21 -22.19
C ASP A 247 -11.37 -6.42 -22.81
N PRO A 248 -11.66 -6.40 -24.12
CA PRO A 248 -12.37 -7.50 -24.80
C PRO A 248 -11.47 -8.74 -25.04
N ASN A 249 -10.16 -8.68 -24.79
CA ASN A 249 -9.19 -9.76 -25.09
C ASN A 249 -8.85 -10.64 -23.87
#